data_d302b78db28d8092e818b12ffc4f013f
#
_entry.id   d302b78db28d8092e818b12ffc4f013f
#
_cell.length_a   1.000
_cell.length_b   1.000
_cell.length_c   1.000
_cell.angle_alpha   90.00
_cell.angle_beta   90.00
_cell.angle_gamma   90.00
#
_symmetry.space_group_name_H-M   'P 1'
#
loop_
_entity.id
_entity.type
_entity.pdbx_description
1 polymer ?
#
loop_
_entity_poly.entity_id
_entity_poly.type
_entity_poly.pdbx_seq_one_letter_code
_entity_poly.pdbx_strand_id
1 'polypeptide(L)'
;GTDGQPSVVARTYNGGAQDVTLLPKEASWKYLDDGSDQGNAWSMPGFDEGNWESGPGQFGYNEGDEGTVVSYGGVGFDKHITTYLRTSFEIASAGAVSSLQLGVLRDDGAALYLNGTEIARSNLPAGILTHETPALSNVNGANEDKYHLFEIDTSVLKK
;
A
#
# COMPACT_ATOMS: atom_id res chain seq x y z
N GLY A 1 -17.43 6.41 -7.69
CA GLY A 1 -16.11 6.39 -7.16
C GLY A 1 -16.04 5.50 -5.95
N THR A 2 -15.18 4.53 -5.91
CA THR A 2 -15.04 3.62 -4.80
C THR A 2 -13.58 3.55 -4.38
N ASP A 3 -13.30 4.25 -3.32
CA ASP A 3 -12.33 4.01 -2.25
C ASP A 3 -11.05 3.21 -2.61
N GLY A 4 -10.04 3.89 -3.09
CA GLY A 4 -8.77 3.30 -3.47
C GLY A 4 -7.76 3.17 -2.34
N GLN A 5 -8.08 2.42 -1.28
CA GLN A 5 -7.13 2.21 -0.18
C GLN A 5 -6.71 0.76 -0.04
N PRO A 6 -5.44 0.51 0.26
CA PRO A 6 -5.10 -0.79 0.83
C PRO A 6 -5.92 -0.99 2.10
N SER A 7 -6.67 -2.08 2.15
CA SER A 7 -7.33 -2.52 3.37
C SER A 7 -6.76 -3.87 3.77
N VAL A 8 -6.39 -4.03 5.03
CA VAL A 8 -5.89 -5.29 5.56
C VAL A 8 -6.97 -5.88 6.47
N VAL A 9 -7.53 -7.00 6.04
CA VAL A 9 -8.48 -7.77 6.84
C VAL A 9 -7.77 -8.98 7.43
N ALA A 10 -7.66 -9.05 8.73
CA ALA A 10 -7.16 -10.23 9.42
C ALA A 10 -8.33 -11.03 10.00
N ARG A 11 -8.31 -12.33 9.78
CA ARG A 11 -9.19 -13.25 10.51
C ARG A 11 -8.47 -13.81 11.71
N THR A 12 -9.00 -13.55 12.89
CA THR A 12 -8.52 -14.14 14.15
C THR A 12 -9.42 -15.30 14.56
N TYR A 13 -8.82 -16.43 14.92
CA TYR A 13 -9.54 -17.61 15.39
C TYR A 13 -9.47 -17.67 16.92
N ASN A 14 -10.52 -17.22 17.60
CA ASN A 14 -10.72 -17.42 19.03
C ASN A 14 -12.09 -18.08 19.28
N GLY A 15 -12.24 -19.35 18.88
CA GLY A 15 -13.47 -20.12 19.11
C GLY A 15 -14.70 -19.72 18.27
N GLY A 16 -14.58 -18.73 17.43
CA GLY A 16 -15.52 -18.25 16.43
C GLY A 16 -14.73 -17.35 15.46
N ALA A 17 -14.74 -17.66 14.17
CA ALA A 17 -14.05 -16.84 13.16
C ALA A 17 -14.71 -15.47 13.10
N GLN A 18 -13.99 -14.43 13.49
CA GLN A 18 -14.40 -13.05 13.28
C GLN A 18 -13.42 -12.38 12.34
N ASP A 19 -13.97 -11.72 11.33
CA ASP A 19 -13.18 -10.86 10.46
C ASP A 19 -12.92 -9.54 11.20
N VAL A 20 -11.66 -9.17 11.33
CA VAL A 20 -11.25 -7.91 11.95
C VAL A 20 -10.52 -7.10 10.88
N THR A 21 -10.99 -5.88 10.64
CA THR A 21 -10.28 -4.93 9.80
C THR A 21 -9.14 -4.32 10.59
N LEU A 22 -7.90 -4.65 10.21
CA LEU A 22 -6.70 -4.11 10.84
C LEU A 22 -6.37 -2.72 10.31
N LEU A 23 -6.65 -2.47 9.04
CA LEU A 23 -6.37 -1.21 8.38
C LEU A 23 -7.58 -0.83 7.51
N PRO A 24 -8.42 0.11 7.95
CA PRO A 24 -9.56 0.56 7.17
C PRO A 24 -9.13 1.37 5.95
N LYS A 25 -10.03 1.54 5.02
CA LYS A 25 -9.77 2.20 3.74
C LYS A 25 -9.31 3.66 3.91
N GLU A 26 -9.91 4.38 4.83
CA GLU A 26 -9.61 5.79 5.12
C GLU A 26 -8.51 5.95 6.21
N ALA A 27 -7.76 4.89 6.48
CA ALA A 27 -6.65 4.98 7.43
C ALA A 27 -5.68 6.08 7.03
N SER A 28 -5.09 6.73 8.02
CA SER A 28 -4.05 7.72 7.78
C SER A 28 -2.71 7.03 7.51
N TRP A 29 -2.00 7.52 6.50
CA TRP A 29 -0.68 7.06 6.12
C TRP A 29 0.33 8.19 6.16
N LYS A 30 1.58 7.86 6.38
CA LYS A 30 2.71 8.68 5.99
C LYS A 30 2.97 8.48 4.51
N TYR A 31 3.27 9.56 3.76
CA TYR A 31 3.58 9.46 2.35
C TYR A 31 4.71 10.40 1.92
N LEU A 32 5.39 10.01 0.85
CA LEU A 32 6.43 10.80 0.19
C LEU A 32 6.23 10.69 -1.32
N ASP A 33 6.05 11.84 -1.95
CA ASP A 33 5.69 11.99 -3.37
C ASP A 33 6.62 12.96 -4.11
N ASP A 34 7.84 13.16 -3.61
CA ASP A 34 8.83 14.10 -4.13
C ASP A 34 9.76 13.52 -5.21
N GLY A 35 9.57 12.25 -5.58
CA GLY A 35 10.36 11.55 -6.59
C GLY A 35 11.74 11.08 -6.11
N SER A 36 12.10 11.30 -4.86
CA SER A 36 13.41 10.89 -4.33
C SER A 36 13.51 9.38 -4.11
N ASP A 37 14.74 8.85 -4.24
CA ASP A 37 15.03 7.45 -3.95
C ASP A 37 15.16 7.21 -2.45
N GLN A 38 14.31 6.37 -1.89
CA GLN A 38 14.36 5.96 -0.48
C GLN A 38 15.16 4.66 -0.27
N GLY A 39 15.78 4.14 -1.31
CA GLY A 39 16.53 2.86 -1.28
C GLY A 39 15.63 1.70 -0.84
N ASN A 40 16.18 0.79 -0.03
CA ASN A 40 15.44 -0.36 0.48
C ASN A 40 15.01 -0.21 1.95
N ALA A 41 15.56 0.78 2.66
CA ALA A 41 15.32 0.93 4.09
C ALA A 41 13.90 1.41 4.42
N TRP A 42 13.25 2.09 3.48
CA TRP A 42 11.92 2.66 3.69
C TRP A 42 10.86 1.63 4.08
N SER A 43 10.98 0.37 3.63
CA SER A 43 10.03 -0.70 3.95
C SER A 43 10.27 -1.36 5.32
N MET A 44 11.39 -1.07 5.97
CA MET A 44 11.79 -1.72 7.21
C MET A 44 11.08 -1.11 8.44
N PRO A 45 10.80 -1.91 9.48
CA PRO A 45 10.40 -1.39 10.77
C PRO A 45 11.45 -0.40 11.33
N GLY A 46 10.99 0.69 11.94
CA GLY A 46 11.86 1.69 12.54
C GLY A 46 12.50 2.66 11.56
N PHE A 47 12.13 2.65 10.30
CA PHE A 47 12.53 3.70 9.36
C PHE A 47 12.03 5.07 9.85
N ASP A 48 12.90 6.09 9.75
CA ASP A 48 12.53 7.46 10.12
C ASP A 48 11.73 8.12 9.00
N GLU A 49 10.45 8.24 9.22
CA GLU A 49 9.49 8.89 8.33
C GLU A 49 9.08 10.28 8.84
N GLY A 50 9.88 10.88 9.72
CA GLY A 50 9.53 12.15 10.39
C GLY A 50 9.30 13.31 9.45
N ASN A 51 9.95 13.30 8.28
CA ASN A 51 9.79 14.32 7.24
C ASN A 51 8.71 14.00 6.21
N TRP A 52 8.08 12.84 6.29
CA TRP A 52 6.99 12.46 5.38
C TRP A 52 5.70 13.16 5.77
N GLU A 53 4.90 13.51 4.79
CA GLU A 53 3.57 14.05 5.03
C GLU A 53 2.59 12.99 5.54
N SER A 54 1.39 13.39 5.91
CA SER A 54 0.36 12.47 6.39
C SER A 54 -0.98 12.81 5.78
N GLY A 55 -1.73 11.80 5.40
CA GLY A 55 -3.08 11.98 4.90
C GLY A 55 -3.89 10.69 4.95
N PRO A 56 -5.22 10.80 4.87
CA PRO A 56 -6.08 9.65 4.71
C PRO A 56 -6.03 9.14 3.28
N GLY A 57 -6.26 7.88 3.13
CA GLY A 57 -6.49 7.40 1.77
C GLY A 57 -7.84 7.83 1.20
N GLN A 58 -8.08 7.72 -0.02
CA GLN A 58 -7.31 7.27 -1.20
C GLN A 58 -6.22 8.29 -1.56
N PHE A 59 -5.08 7.78 -2.06
CA PHE A 59 -4.00 8.64 -2.57
C PHE A 59 -4.04 8.62 -4.09
N GLY A 60 -4.06 9.79 -4.70
CA GLY A 60 -4.13 9.91 -6.16
C GLY A 60 -4.09 11.35 -6.61
N TYR A 61 -4.40 11.58 -7.88
CA TYR A 61 -4.50 12.91 -8.46
C TYR A 61 -5.41 12.91 -9.70
N ASN A 62 -6.13 14.04 -9.90
CA ASN A 62 -6.96 14.36 -11.06
C ASN A 62 -8.31 13.62 -11.19
N GLU A 63 -8.73 12.82 -10.25
CA GLU A 63 -10.01 12.09 -10.30
C GLU A 63 -11.10 12.79 -9.46
N GLY A 64 -10.69 13.47 -8.39
CA GLY A 64 -11.58 14.28 -7.55
C GLY A 64 -12.30 13.49 -6.46
N ASP A 65 -11.90 12.24 -6.23
CA ASP A 65 -12.36 11.36 -5.15
C ASP A 65 -11.23 10.98 -4.17
N GLU A 66 -10.04 11.56 -4.37
CA GLU A 66 -8.90 11.34 -3.51
C GLU A 66 -9.14 11.92 -2.11
N GLY A 67 -8.84 11.13 -1.09
CA GLY A 67 -8.73 11.60 0.30
C GLY A 67 -7.47 12.44 0.51
N THR A 68 -6.40 12.11 -0.23
CA THR A 68 -5.13 12.84 -0.27
C THR A 68 -4.64 12.98 -1.70
N VAL A 69 -4.51 14.22 -2.14
CA VAL A 69 -3.93 14.52 -3.46
C VAL A 69 -2.41 14.50 -3.35
N VAL A 70 -1.75 13.62 -4.10
CA VAL A 70 -0.29 13.52 -4.15
C VAL A 70 0.30 14.31 -5.33
N SER A 71 1.55 14.75 -5.17
CA SER A 71 2.32 15.35 -6.24
C SER A 71 2.79 14.28 -7.22
N TYR A 72 2.69 14.57 -8.49
CA TYR A 72 3.30 13.76 -9.55
C TYR A 72 4.52 14.44 -10.19
N GLY A 73 5.06 15.47 -9.53
CA GLY A 73 6.23 16.18 -10.01
C GLY A 73 5.95 17.20 -11.11
N GLY A 74 6.84 17.26 -12.08
CA GLY A 74 6.77 18.21 -13.19
C GLY A 74 5.68 17.94 -14.20
N VAL A 75 5.58 18.83 -15.20
CA VAL A 75 4.62 18.68 -16.30
C VAL A 75 5.15 17.74 -17.39
N GLY A 76 4.25 17.00 -18.03
CA GLY A 76 4.57 16.18 -19.19
C GLY A 76 5.27 14.87 -18.86
N PHE A 77 6.49 14.66 -19.34
CA PHE A 77 7.23 13.40 -19.20
C PHE A 77 8.11 13.31 -17.94
N ASP A 78 8.13 14.36 -17.13
CA ASP A 78 8.94 14.44 -15.90
C ASP A 78 8.09 14.17 -14.65
N LYS A 79 7.32 13.08 -14.69
CA LYS A 79 6.53 12.65 -13.56
C LYS A 79 7.34 11.78 -12.61
N HIS A 80 7.09 11.93 -11.32
CA HIS A 80 7.56 10.98 -10.33
C HIS A 80 6.92 9.61 -10.59
N ILE A 81 7.74 8.56 -10.65
CA ILE A 81 7.26 7.20 -10.93
C ILE A 81 6.72 6.54 -9.66
N THR A 82 7.30 6.88 -8.51
CA THR A 82 6.97 6.21 -7.25
C THR A 82 6.49 7.20 -6.20
N THR A 83 5.36 6.89 -5.60
CA THR A 83 4.91 7.44 -4.32
C THR A 83 5.08 6.39 -3.24
N TYR A 84 5.74 6.74 -2.15
CA TYR A 84 5.93 5.86 -1.00
C TYR A 84 4.83 6.10 0.02
N LEU A 85 4.26 5.01 0.54
CA LEU A 85 3.21 5.04 1.55
C LEU A 85 3.60 4.14 2.73
N ARG A 86 3.46 4.61 3.96
CA ARG A 86 3.76 3.84 5.16
C ARG A 86 2.66 4.01 6.20
N THR A 87 2.31 2.93 6.85
CA THR A 87 1.45 2.94 8.03
C THR A 87 1.79 1.76 8.94
N SER A 88 1.20 1.72 10.10
CA SER A 88 1.33 0.60 11.04
C SER A 88 -0.03 0.19 11.58
N PHE A 89 -0.14 -1.07 11.95
CA PHE A 89 -1.28 -1.60 12.68
C PHE A 89 -0.81 -2.55 13.77
N GLU A 90 -1.64 -2.78 14.76
CA GLU A 90 -1.35 -3.67 15.86
C GLU A 90 -2.25 -4.91 15.82
N ILE A 91 -1.69 -6.04 16.20
CA ILE A 91 -2.41 -7.29 16.41
C ILE A 91 -2.15 -7.79 17.83
N ALA A 92 -3.20 -8.24 18.53
CA ALA A 92 -3.06 -8.74 19.89
C ALA A 92 -2.16 -9.98 19.97
N SER A 93 -2.21 -10.85 18.97
CA SER A 93 -1.38 -12.04 18.88
C SER A 93 -1.23 -12.50 17.43
N ALA A 94 -0.01 -12.54 16.92
CA ALA A 94 0.26 -13.04 15.58
C ALA A 94 -0.18 -14.51 15.41
N GLY A 95 0.00 -15.32 16.43
CA GLY A 95 -0.39 -16.75 16.42
C GLY A 95 -1.91 -17.00 16.44
N ALA A 96 -2.71 -15.97 16.70
CA ALA A 96 -4.17 -16.08 16.66
C ALA A 96 -4.77 -15.70 15.27
N VAL A 97 -3.94 -15.19 14.36
CA VAL A 97 -4.35 -14.86 13.00
C VAL A 97 -4.31 -16.10 12.14
N SER A 98 -5.45 -16.60 11.71
CA SER A 98 -5.57 -17.80 10.89
C SER A 98 -5.46 -17.52 9.39
N SER A 99 -5.83 -16.32 8.96
CA SER A 99 -5.68 -15.84 7.59
C SER A 99 -5.48 -14.34 7.58
N LEU A 100 -4.77 -13.84 6.58
CA LEU A 100 -4.55 -12.42 6.36
C LEU A 100 -4.83 -12.12 4.90
N GLN A 101 -5.79 -11.26 4.63
CA GLN A 101 -6.12 -10.82 3.29
C GLN A 101 -5.81 -9.34 3.15
N LEU A 102 -5.15 -8.98 2.05
CA LEU A 102 -4.84 -7.61 1.68
C LEU A 102 -5.61 -7.24 0.42
N GLY A 103 -6.39 -6.17 0.49
CA GLY A 103 -6.98 -5.53 -0.67
C GLY A 103 -6.19 -4.27 -1.03
N VAL A 104 -5.83 -4.11 -2.29
CA VAL A 104 -5.18 -2.89 -2.79
C VAL A 104 -5.89 -2.39 -4.04
N LEU A 105 -6.18 -1.12 -4.04
CA LEU A 105 -6.47 -0.36 -5.25
C LEU A 105 -5.15 0.19 -5.78
N ARG A 106 -4.95 0.17 -7.08
CA ARG A 106 -3.72 0.70 -7.68
C ARG A 106 -3.97 1.23 -9.07
N ASP A 107 -3.31 2.32 -9.35
CA ASP A 107 -3.18 2.96 -10.67
C ASP A 107 -1.77 3.56 -10.79
N ASP A 108 -0.87 3.00 -11.58
CA ASP A 108 -0.97 1.77 -12.44
C ASP A 108 -0.56 0.50 -11.72
N GLY A 109 0.49 0.51 -10.90
CA GLY A 109 1.10 -0.63 -10.25
C GLY A 109 1.34 -0.41 -8.76
N ALA A 110 1.50 -1.51 -8.01
CA ALA A 110 1.84 -1.46 -6.59
C ALA A 110 2.72 -2.62 -6.16
N ALA A 111 3.66 -2.34 -5.25
CA ALA A 111 4.41 -3.32 -4.47
C ALA A 111 4.15 -3.09 -2.98
N LEU A 112 3.84 -4.14 -2.26
CA LEU A 112 3.42 -4.08 -0.87
C LEU A 112 4.39 -4.85 0.00
N TYR A 113 4.77 -4.22 1.09
CA TYR A 113 5.75 -4.74 2.04
C TYR A 113 5.14 -4.81 3.44
N LEU A 114 5.44 -5.86 4.16
CA LEU A 114 5.10 -5.99 5.58
C LEU A 114 6.37 -6.33 6.37
N ASN A 115 6.72 -5.48 7.31
CA ASN A 115 7.93 -5.64 8.13
C ASN A 115 9.22 -5.85 7.30
N GLY A 116 9.34 -5.15 6.16
CA GLY A 116 10.50 -5.24 5.25
C GLY A 116 10.46 -6.40 4.26
N THR A 117 9.45 -7.25 4.30
CA THR A 117 9.27 -8.35 3.36
C THR A 117 8.21 -7.98 2.32
N GLU A 118 8.55 -8.11 1.04
CA GLU A 118 7.55 -7.97 -0.02
C GLU A 118 6.53 -9.10 0.07
N ILE A 119 5.26 -8.73 0.19
CA ILE A 119 4.15 -9.66 0.40
C ILE A 119 3.21 -9.75 -0.80
N ALA A 120 3.19 -8.74 -1.65
CA ALA A 120 2.39 -8.73 -2.87
C ALA A 120 2.95 -7.74 -3.88
N ARG A 121 2.69 -8.00 -5.13
CA ARG A 121 3.04 -7.14 -6.26
C ARG A 121 1.96 -7.23 -7.33
N SER A 122 1.55 -6.07 -7.87
CA SER A 122 0.56 -5.98 -8.93
C SER A 122 1.03 -5.04 -10.03
N ASN A 123 0.96 -5.49 -11.27
CA ASN A 123 1.31 -4.75 -12.49
C ASN A 123 2.72 -4.14 -12.48
N LEU A 124 3.68 -4.81 -11.84
CA LEU A 124 5.09 -4.43 -11.81
C LEU A 124 5.97 -5.58 -12.30
N PRO A 125 7.15 -5.29 -12.91
CA PRO A 125 8.05 -6.33 -13.40
C PRO A 125 8.60 -7.18 -12.26
N ALA A 126 9.02 -8.41 -12.59
CA ALA A 126 9.76 -9.26 -11.67
C ALA A 126 11.16 -8.70 -11.40
N GLY A 127 11.77 -9.11 -10.29
CA GLY A 127 13.12 -8.70 -9.90
C GLY A 127 13.14 -7.50 -8.97
N ILE A 128 14.28 -6.82 -8.90
CA ILE A 128 14.50 -5.68 -8.01
C ILE A 128 13.74 -4.47 -8.55
N LEU A 129 12.96 -3.84 -7.70
CA LEU A 129 12.33 -2.56 -7.99
C LEU A 129 13.21 -1.40 -7.53
N THR A 130 13.20 -0.34 -8.30
CA THR A 130 13.76 0.97 -7.94
C THR A 130 12.64 2.01 -7.95
N HIS A 131 12.91 3.21 -7.44
CA HIS A 131 11.95 4.32 -7.49
C HIS A 131 11.59 4.77 -8.92
N GLU A 132 12.39 4.39 -9.92
CA GLU A 132 12.17 4.65 -11.34
C GLU A 132 11.55 3.46 -12.09
N THR A 133 11.17 2.39 -11.41
CA THR A 133 10.60 1.21 -12.07
C THR A 133 9.13 1.48 -12.46
N PRO A 134 8.81 1.56 -13.75
CA PRO A 134 7.44 1.81 -14.19
C PRO A 134 6.56 0.58 -14.07
N ALA A 135 5.26 0.78 -14.07
CA ALA A 135 4.29 -0.29 -14.23
C ALA A 135 4.43 -0.99 -15.59
N LEU A 136 4.03 -2.26 -15.67
CA LEU A 136 4.07 -3.06 -16.90
C LEU A 136 3.10 -2.56 -17.97
N SER A 137 2.01 -1.97 -17.55
CA SER A 137 0.99 -1.42 -18.43
C SER A 137 0.17 -0.35 -17.71
N ASN A 138 -0.38 0.58 -18.46
CA ASN A 138 -1.35 1.53 -17.94
C ASN A 138 -2.65 0.81 -17.56
N VAL A 139 -3.24 1.27 -16.48
CA VAL A 139 -4.58 0.88 -16.06
C VAL A 139 -5.53 2.01 -16.46
N ASN A 140 -6.74 1.69 -16.89
CA ASN A 140 -7.70 2.69 -17.36
C ASN A 140 -9.14 2.29 -17.05
N GLY A 141 -9.96 3.28 -16.78
CA GLY A 141 -11.41 3.16 -16.61
C GLY A 141 -11.77 2.26 -15.42
N ALA A 142 -12.78 1.44 -15.54
CA ALA A 142 -13.30 0.61 -14.44
C ALA A 142 -12.28 -0.34 -13.77
N ASN A 143 -11.08 -0.48 -14.31
CA ASN A 143 -10.01 -1.24 -13.68
C ASN A 143 -9.21 -0.42 -12.65
N GLU A 144 -9.29 0.89 -12.71
CA GLU A 144 -8.70 1.80 -11.72
C GLU A 144 -9.43 1.65 -10.38
N ASP A 145 -10.75 1.46 -10.42
CA ASP A 145 -11.61 1.29 -9.22
C ASP A 145 -11.63 -0.14 -8.66
N LYS A 146 -10.78 -1.02 -9.16
CA LYS A 146 -10.82 -2.43 -8.80
C LYS A 146 -9.84 -2.80 -7.69
N TYR A 147 -10.36 -3.33 -6.59
CA TYR A 147 -9.55 -3.95 -5.56
C TYR A 147 -8.92 -5.25 -6.03
N HIS A 148 -7.61 -5.34 -5.87
CA HIS A 148 -6.83 -6.55 -6.04
C HIS A 148 -6.62 -7.21 -4.68
N LEU A 149 -7.13 -8.43 -4.52
CA LEU A 149 -7.07 -9.16 -3.26
C LEU A 149 -5.91 -10.16 -3.27
N PHE A 150 -5.15 -10.19 -2.17
CA PHE A 150 -4.02 -11.07 -1.96
C PHE A 150 -4.20 -11.81 -0.64
N GLU A 151 -4.05 -13.13 -0.66
CA GLU A 151 -3.88 -13.92 0.56
C GLU A 151 -2.41 -13.85 0.98
N ILE A 152 -2.17 -13.43 2.21
CA ILE A 152 -0.83 -13.19 2.74
C ILE A 152 -0.47 -14.29 3.73
N ASP A 153 0.75 -14.81 3.61
CA ASP A 153 1.28 -15.76 4.57
C ASP A 153 1.38 -15.11 5.96
N THR A 154 0.66 -15.66 6.93
CA THR A 154 0.62 -15.12 8.30
C THR A 154 1.97 -15.20 9.03
N SER A 155 2.92 -15.99 8.52
CA SER A 155 4.27 -16.07 9.08
C SER A 155 5.06 -14.74 9.02
N VAL A 156 4.64 -13.80 8.16
CA VAL A 156 5.23 -12.46 8.07
C VAL A 156 4.83 -11.53 9.22
N LEU A 157 3.79 -11.91 9.98
CA LEU A 157 3.36 -11.18 11.17
C LEU A 157 4.40 -11.35 12.27
N LYS A 158 4.82 -10.25 12.87
CA LYS A 158 5.75 -10.24 14.00
C LYS A 158 5.02 -9.81 15.27
N LYS A 159 5.56 -10.26 16.41
CA LYS A 159 5.09 -9.81 17.73
C LYS A 159 5.61 -8.42 18.02
#